data_062557b07c87f13df6e0e0b194d664e6
#
_entry.id   062557b07c87f13df6e0e0b194d664e6
#
_cell.length_a   1.000
_cell.length_b   1.000
_cell.length_c   1.000
_cell.angle_alpha   90.00
_cell.angle_beta   90.00
_cell.angle_gamma   90.00
#
_symmetry.space_group_name_H-M   'P 1'
#
loop_
_entity.id
_entity.type
_entity.pdbx_description
1 polymer ?
#
loop_
_entity_poly.entity_id
_entity_poly.type
_entity_poly.pdbx_seq_one_letter_code
_entity_poly.pdbx_strand_id
1 'polypeptide(L)'
;MSSPSQPQLPRRILTSAVALPVIAAAMFLLPNALWSAALVAPLLVAGHEWARLAQFERNGEWKFIGLLAIACALLGLLATRAADRVVYAVAVACWCVVAPCWMWLKLRVRSRVGMAAAGVMVLLPAWLALARLQQDAWQLLMLLTVVWVADSAAYFAGHACGRRKLAPSISPGKSWDGVGGALAAVAVYAWLLRFAPPRDYDGLPYLLLFFAMTALSIVGDLFESWLKRCAGVKDSGSAFPGHGGMLDRIDGVSAAMPLAALILH
;
A
#
# COMPACT_ATOMS: atom_id res chain seq x y z
N MET A 1 -4.02 34.78 15.59
CA MET A 1 -4.21 34.00 16.83
C MET A 1 -4.37 32.55 16.41
N SER A 2 -3.31 31.76 16.49
CA SER A 2 -3.31 30.34 16.15
C SER A 2 -3.93 29.56 17.31
N SER A 3 -5.05 28.85 17.03
CA SER A 3 -5.67 27.95 18.00
C SER A 3 -4.66 26.88 18.46
N PRO A 4 -4.63 26.53 19.77
CA PRO A 4 -3.70 25.52 20.27
C PRO A 4 -4.01 24.18 19.62
N SER A 5 -3.00 23.58 19.00
CA SER A 5 -3.06 22.25 18.40
C SER A 5 -3.46 21.24 19.48
N GLN A 6 -4.69 20.75 19.40
CA GLN A 6 -5.16 19.63 20.24
C GLN A 6 -4.15 18.48 20.18
N PRO A 7 -3.89 17.78 21.27
CA PRO A 7 -2.94 16.68 21.29
C PRO A 7 -3.39 15.58 20.31
N GLN A 8 -2.75 15.51 19.16
CA GLN A 8 -3.08 14.55 18.09
C GLN A 8 -2.74 13.11 18.48
N LEU A 9 -1.84 12.95 19.47
CA LEU A 9 -1.35 11.63 19.90
C LEU A 9 -2.44 10.71 20.46
N PRO A 10 -3.34 11.13 21.40
CA PRO A 10 -4.37 10.21 21.90
C PRO A 10 -5.39 9.81 20.84
N ARG A 11 -5.72 10.70 19.91
CA ARG A 11 -6.61 10.35 18.78
C ARG A 11 -5.96 9.33 17.83
N ARG A 12 -4.66 9.45 17.59
CA ARG A 12 -3.90 8.47 16.79
C ARG A 12 -3.89 7.11 17.45
N ILE A 13 -3.56 7.04 18.74
CA ILE A 13 -3.56 5.79 19.48
C ILE A 13 -4.95 5.15 19.46
N LEU A 14 -6.00 5.92 19.71
CA LEU A 14 -7.38 5.41 19.73
C LEU A 14 -7.81 4.86 18.36
N THR A 15 -7.56 5.58 17.27
CA THR A 15 -7.92 5.11 15.92
C THR A 15 -7.18 3.85 15.54
N SER A 16 -5.89 3.72 15.84
CA SER A 16 -5.13 2.49 15.58
C SER A 16 -5.57 1.34 16.49
N ALA A 17 -5.83 1.62 17.78
CA ALA A 17 -6.29 0.62 18.74
C ALA A 17 -7.66 0.03 18.41
N VAL A 18 -8.51 0.76 17.69
CA VAL A 18 -9.81 0.26 17.20
C VAL A 18 -9.67 -0.37 15.82
N ALA A 19 -8.97 0.29 14.88
CA ALA A 19 -8.90 -0.17 13.50
C ALA A 19 -8.17 -1.51 13.37
N LEU A 20 -7.04 -1.71 14.06
CA LEU A 20 -6.26 -2.95 13.95
C LEU A 20 -7.03 -4.20 14.41
N PRO A 21 -7.69 -4.24 15.58
CA PRO A 21 -8.50 -5.39 15.97
C PRO A 21 -9.70 -5.62 15.04
N VAL A 22 -10.33 -4.56 14.53
CA VAL A 22 -11.46 -4.70 13.60
C VAL A 22 -11.01 -5.31 12.28
N ILE A 23 -9.89 -4.84 11.72
CA ILE A 23 -9.33 -5.39 10.49
C ILE A 23 -8.89 -6.85 10.71
N ALA A 24 -8.21 -7.14 11.81
CA ALA A 24 -7.80 -8.50 12.17
C ALA A 24 -9.03 -9.41 12.32
N ALA A 25 -10.03 -9.00 13.09
CA ALA A 25 -11.26 -9.78 13.24
C ALA A 25 -11.96 -10.02 11.89
N ALA A 26 -12.08 -9.00 11.05
CA ALA A 26 -12.65 -9.15 9.72
C ALA A 26 -11.85 -10.13 8.85
N MET A 27 -10.51 -10.06 8.90
CA MET A 27 -9.63 -10.93 8.13
C MET A 27 -9.75 -12.42 8.52
N PHE A 28 -9.91 -12.71 9.83
CA PHE A 28 -9.98 -14.09 10.34
C PHE A 28 -11.40 -14.64 10.40
N LEU A 29 -12.43 -13.80 10.56
CA LEU A 29 -13.80 -14.25 10.84
C LEU A 29 -14.71 -14.16 9.62
N LEU A 30 -14.43 -13.28 8.64
CA LEU A 30 -15.29 -13.13 7.49
C LEU A 30 -14.99 -14.20 6.42
N PRO A 31 -16.02 -14.81 5.82
CA PRO A 31 -15.87 -15.54 4.58
C PRO A 31 -15.24 -14.67 3.49
N ASN A 32 -14.46 -15.26 2.60
CA ASN A 32 -13.70 -14.54 1.59
C ASN A 32 -14.55 -13.58 0.72
N ALA A 33 -15.79 -13.95 0.40
CA ALA A 33 -16.71 -13.09 -0.33
C ALA A 33 -17.06 -11.82 0.44
N LEU A 34 -17.33 -11.93 1.75
CA LEU A 34 -17.64 -10.77 2.60
C LEU A 34 -16.40 -9.92 2.87
N TRP A 35 -15.24 -10.53 3.04
CA TRP A 35 -13.96 -9.83 3.14
C TRP A 35 -13.70 -9.01 1.86
N SER A 36 -13.80 -9.64 0.69
CA SER A 36 -13.59 -8.98 -0.60
C SER A 36 -14.55 -7.81 -0.80
N ALA A 37 -15.82 -7.98 -0.42
CA ALA A 37 -16.82 -6.92 -0.47
C ALA A 37 -16.50 -5.80 0.54
N ALA A 38 -16.08 -6.12 1.76
CA ALA A 38 -15.70 -5.14 2.78
C ALA A 38 -14.51 -4.27 2.33
N LEU A 39 -13.54 -4.85 1.61
CA LEU A 39 -12.40 -4.13 1.06
C LEU A 39 -12.78 -3.11 -0.04
N VAL A 40 -13.97 -3.18 -0.61
CA VAL A 40 -14.42 -2.19 -1.61
C VAL A 40 -14.57 -0.80 -0.95
N ALA A 41 -15.06 -0.72 0.26
CA ALA A 41 -15.24 0.58 0.93
C ALA A 41 -13.92 1.36 1.09
N PRO A 42 -12.84 0.81 1.70
CA PRO A 42 -11.56 1.51 1.76
C PRO A 42 -10.96 1.78 0.37
N LEU A 43 -11.18 0.90 -0.61
CA LEU A 43 -10.74 1.14 -1.98
C LEU A 43 -11.42 2.37 -2.59
N LEU A 44 -12.74 2.52 -2.44
CA LEU A 44 -13.46 3.69 -2.98
C LEU A 44 -13.06 4.98 -2.27
N VAL A 45 -12.77 4.93 -0.98
CA VAL A 45 -12.20 6.09 -0.24
C VAL A 45 -10.83 6.45 -0.82
N ALA A 46 -9.95 5.48 -1.02
CA ALA A 46 -8.65 5.70 -1.67
C ALA A 46 -8.81 6.21 -3.11
N GLY A 47 -9.79 5.70 -3.84
CA GLY A 47 -10.15 6.17 -5.19
C GLY A 47 -10.62 7.63 -5.21
N HIS A 48 -11.40 8.05 -4.22
CA HIS A 48 -11.80 9.44 -4.04
C HIS A 48 -10.58 10.34 -3.78
N GLU A 49 -9.69 9.93 -2.87
CA GLU A 49 -8.45 10.67 -2.58
C GLU A 49 -7.54 10.74 -3.81
N TRP A 50 -7.41 9.64 -4.54
CA TRP A 50 -6.69 9.61 -5.82
C TRP A 50 -7.24 10.61 -6.82
N ALA A 51 -8.56 10.63 -7.02
CA ALA A 51 -9.22 11.53 -7.95
C ALA A 51 -8.95 13.01 -7.61
N ARG A 52 -8.90 13.33 -6.30
CA ARG A 52 -8.53 14.67 -5.83
C ARG A 52 -7.06 15.01 -6.09
N LEU A 53 -6.13 14.07 -5.84
CA LEU A 53 -4.72 14.24 -6.17
C LEU A 53 -4.51 14.40 -7.69
N ALA A 54 -5.29 13.69 -8.50
CA ALA A 54 -5.32 13.79 -9.96
C ALA A 54 -6.06 15.02 -10.47
N GLN A 55 -6.62 15.84 -9.57
CA GLN A 55 -7.37 17.07 -9.90
C GLN A 55 -8.54 16.82 -10.87
N PHE A 56 -9.27 15.71 -10.67
CA PHE A 56 -10.47 15.44 -11.45
C PHE A 56 -11.57 16.43 -11.10
N GLU A 57 -12.38 16.80 -12.11
CA GLU A 57 -13.62 17.49 -11.88
C GLU A 57 -14.62 16.57 -11.19
N ARG A 58 -15.60 17.13 -10.48
CA ARG A 58 -16.61 16.37 -9.71
C ARG A 58 -17.25 15.22 -10.48
N ASN A 59 -17.59 15.43 -11.75
CA ASN A 59 -18.15 14.39 -12.61
C ASN A 59 -17.11 13.32 -12.97
N GLY A 60 -15.84 13.71 -13.18
CA GLY A 60 -14.73 12.79 -13.43
C GLY A 60 -14.40 11.92 -12.22
N GLU A 61 -14.49 12.50 -11.03
CA GLU A 61 -14.30 11.80 -9.76
C GLU A 61 -15.32 10.68 -9.57
N TRP A 62 -16.62 10.97 -9.72
CA TRP A 62 -17.68 9.95 -9.61
C TRP A 62 -17.59 8.87 -10.71
N LYS A 63 -17.19 9.24 -11.94
CA LYS A 63 -16.94 8.27 -13.00
C LYS A 63 -15.78 7.34 -12.64
N PHE A 64 -14.70 7.86 -12.05
CA PHE A 64 -13.56 7.07 -11.63
C PHE A 64 -13.91 6.12 -10.48
N ILE A 65 -14.65 6.60 -9.48
CA ILE A 65 -15.14 5.77 -8.36
C ILE A 65 -16.06 4.66 -8.89
N GLY A 66 -16.98 5.00 -9.79
CA GLY A 66 -17.87 4.03 -10.44
C GLY A 66 -17.11 2.99 -11.26
N LEU A 67 -16.07 3.41 -11.99
CA LEU A 67 -15.19 2.49 -12.72
C LEU A 67 -14.50 1.51 -11.78
N LEU A 68 -13.96 1.96 -10.65
CA LEU A 68 -13.34 1.08 -9.65
C LEU A 68 -14.35 0.09 -9.07
N ALA A 69 -15.55 0.54 -8.71
CA ALA A 69 -16.60 -0.31 -8.17
C ALA A 69 -17.02 -1.41 -9.18
N ILE A 70 -17.23 -1.04 -10.44
CA ILE A 70 -17.58 -1.97 -11.51
C ILE A 70 -16.43 -2.96 -11.77
N ALA A 71 -15.18 -2.46 -11.81
CA ALA A 71 -14.03 -3.32 -12.02
C ALA A 71 -13.83 -4.33 -10.88
N CYS A 72 -14.05 -3.93 -9.61
CA CYS A 72 -14.05 -4.85 -8.48
C CYS A 72 -15.14 -5.93 -8.62
N ALA A 73 -16.35 -5.54 -8.99
CA ALA A 73 -17.44 -6.49 -9.18
C ALA A 73 -17.13 -7.48 -10.31
N LEU A 74 -16.65 -7.00 -11.45
CA LEU A 74 -16.27 -7.85 -12.59
C LEU A 74 -15.12 -8.80 -12.24
N LEU A 75 -14.06 -8.31 -11.62
CA LEU A 75 -12.95 -9.15 -11.18
C LEU A 75 -13.37 -10.13 -10.09
N GLY A 76 -14.23 -9.73 -9.16
CA GLY A 76 -14.76 -10.61 -8.13
C GLY A 76 -15.60 -11.77 -8.70
N LEU A 77 -16.38 -11.52 -9.75
CA LEU A 77 -17.29 -12.49 -10.35
C LEU A 77 -16.65 -13.33 -11.46
N LEU A 78 -15.78 -12.72 -12.28
CA LEU A 78 -15.33 -13.29 -13.54
C LEU A 78 -13.87 -13.72 -13.55
N ALA A 79 -13.06 -13.28 -12.58
CA ALA A 79 -11.64 -13.53 -12.60
C ALA A 79 -11.31 -15.01 -12.35
N THR A 80 -10.45 -15.53 -13.23
CA THR A 80 -9.80 -16.83 -13.08
C THR A 80 -8.40 -16.64 -12.52
N ARG A 81 -7.78 -17.69 -11.98
CA ARG A 81 -6.37 -17.62 -11.53
C ARG A 81 -5.42 -17.11 -12.61
N ALA A 82 -5.66 -17.48 -13.87
CA ALA A 82 -4.86 -17.01 -14.99
C ALA A 82 -5.01 -15.49 -15.21
N ALA A 83 -6.25 -14.98 -15.15
CA ALA A 83 -6.51 -13.54 -15.26
C ALA A 83 -5.92 -12.76 -14.07
N ASP A 84 -6.07 -13.27 -12.85
CA ASP A 84 -5.48 -12.68 -11.64
C ASP A 84 -3.95 -12.55 -11.78
N ARG A 85 -3.27 -13.61 -12.24
CA ARG A 85 -1.81 -13.58 -12.50
C ARG A 85 -1.40 -12.53 -13.53
N VAL A 86 -2.17 -12.35 -14.58
CA VAL A 86 -1.88 -11.29 -15.58
C VAL A 86 -2.01 -9.91 -14.93
N VAL A 87 -3.06 -9.67 -14.15
CA VAL A 87 -3.23 -8.40 -13.40
C VAL A 87 -2.05 -8.13 -12.47
N TYR A 88 -1.63 -9.13 -11.70
CA TYR A 88 -0.48 -8.99 -10.80
C TYR A 88 0.83 -8.78 -11.55
N ALA A 89 1.08 -9.54 -12.62
CA ALA A 89 2.32 -9.40 -13.41
C ALA A 89 2.43 -8.01 -14.02
N VAL A 90 1.34 -7.47 -14.57
CA VAL A 90 1.31 -6.10 -15.11
C VAL A 90 1.51 -5.08 -13.99
N ALA A 91 0.88 -5.25 -12.83
CA ALA A 91 1.07 -4.36 -11.70
C ALA A 91 2.52 -4.37 -11.19
N VAL A 92 3.12 -5.55 -11.03
CA VAL A 92 4.53 -5.70 -10.61
C VAL A 92 5.46 -5.05 -11.63
N ALA A 93 5.25 -5.27 -12.93
CA ALA A 93 6.04 -4.60 -13.97
C ALA A 93 5.90 -3.07 -13.90
N CYS A 94 4.69 -2.55 -13.67
CA CYS A 94 4.48 -1.13 -13.47
C CYS A 94 5.21 -0.59 -12.22
N TRP A 95 5.17 -1.31 -11.10
CA TRP A 95 5.86 -0.91 -9.88
C TRP A 95 7.39 -1.02 -9.98
N CYS A 96 7.90 -2.01 -10.72
CA CYS A 96 9.35 -2.17 -10.91
C CYS A 96 9.93 -1.20 -11.93
N VAL A 97 9.17 -0.80 -12.95
CA VAL A 97 9.68 -0.03 -14.08
C VAL A 97 8.99 1.33 -14.22
N VAL A 98 7.65 1.34 -14.35
CA VAL A 98 6.94 2.57 -14.69
C VAL A 98 7.01 3.59 -13.55
N ALA A 99 6.76 3.18 -12.30
CA ALA A 99 6.76 4.09 -11.16
C ALA A 99 8.15 4.70 -10.89
N PRO A 100 9.26 3.93 -10.85
CA PRO A 100 10.60 4.50 -10.72
C PRO A 100 10.97 5.42 -11.89
N CYS A 101 10.70 5.03 -13.13
CA CYS A 101 10.94 5.88 -14.31
C CYS A 101 10.13 7.18 -14.26
N TRP A 102 8.87 7.09 -13.84
CA TRP A 102 8.00 8.26 -13.67
C TRP A 102 8.59 9.26 -12.67
N MET A 103 9.03 8.79 -11.51
CA MET A 103 9.66 9.62 -10.48
C MET A 103 11.03 10.17 -10.94
N TRP A 104 11.83 9.36 -11.59
CA TRP A 104 13.16 9.74 -12.08
C TRP A 104 13.09 10.81 -13.15
N LEU A 105 12.17 10.64 -14.11
CA LEU A 105 11.91 11.62 -15.17
C LEU A 105 11.09 12.82 -14.68
N LYS A 106 10.67 12.82 -13.40
CA LYS A 106 9.85 13.87 -12.77
C LYS A 106 8.60 14.21 -13.59
N LEU A 107 7.95 13.19 -14.14
CA LEU A 107 6.79 13.37 -15.01
C LEU A 107 5.61 13.95 -14.23
N ARG A 108 5.08 15.08 -14.72
CA ARG A 108 3.84 15.67 -14.22
C ARG A 108 2.73 15.38 -15.22
N VAL A 109 2.07 14.25 -15.07
CA VAL A 109 1.00 13.83 -15.97
C VAL A 109 -0.24 14.70 -15.72
N ARG A 110 -0.63 15.47 -16.74
CA ARG A 110 -1.84 16.31 -16.74
C ARG A 110 -3.04 15.60 -17.41
N SER A 111 -2.80 14.48 -18.08
CA SER A 111 -3.85 13.72 -18.75
C SER A 111 -4.75 13.05 -17.71
N ARG A 112 -6.04 13.39 -17.73
CA ARG A 112 -7.05 12.76 -16.86
C ARG A 112 -7.13 11.26 -17.10
N VAL A 113 -7.05 10.82 -18.36
CA VAL A 113 -7.05 9.39 -18.71
C VAL A 113 -5.80 8.70 -18.18
N GLY A 114 -4.62 9.30 -18.32
CA GLY A 114 -3.37 8.77 -17.79
C GLY A 114 -3.41 8.63 -16.26
N MET A 115 -3.94 9.64 -15.55
CA MET A 115 -4.09 9.59 -14.11
C MET A 115 -5.15 8.57 -13.66
N ALA A 116 -6.24 8.41 -14.42
CA ALA A 116 -7.24 7.37 -14.15
C ALA A 116 -6.65 5.97 -14.34
N ALA A 117 -5.92 5.74 -15.44
CA ALA A 117 -5.25 4.46 -15.69
C ALA A 117 -4.23 4.12 -14.60
N ALA A 118 -3.43 5.10 -14.16
CA ALA A 118 -2.49 4.93 -13.05
C ALA A 118 -3.21 4.59 -11.73
N GLY A 119 -4.33 5.26 -11.43
CA GLY A 119 -5.13 4.96 -10.23
C GLY A 119 -5.74 3.55 -10.24
N VAL A 120 -6.27 3.12 -11.38
CA VAL A 120 -6.74 1.73 -11.56
C VAL A 120 -5.58 0.75 -11.35
N MET A 121 -4.41 1.03 -11.92
CA MET A 121 -3.23 0.18 -11.83
C MET A 121 -2.67 0.09 -10.39
N VAL A 122 -2.78 1.13 -9.60
CA VAL A 122 -2.36 1.14 -8.20
C VAL A 122 -3.37 0.45 -7.29
N LEU A 123 -4.65 0.78 -7.43
CA LEU A 123 -5.68 0.42 -6.46
C LEU A 123 -6.28 -0.97 -6.70
N LEU A 124 -6.58 -1.31 -7.96
CA LEU A 124 -7.31 -2.52 -8.27
C LEU A 124 -6.51 -3.81 -8.05
N PRO A 125 -5.22 -3.91 -8.47
CA PRO A 125 -4.40 -5.09 -8.17
C PRO A 125 -4.15 -5.28 -6.68
N ALA A 126 -4.03 -4.18 -5.92
CA ALA A 126 -3.88 -4.24 -4.47
C ALA A 126 -5.13 -4.82 -3.80
N TRP A 127 -6.32 -4.34 -4.19
CA TRP A 127 -7.58 -4.89 -3.71
C TRP A 127 -7.71 -6.38 -4.06
N LEU A 128 -7.42 -6.75 -5.30
CA LEU A 128 -7.50 -8.14 -5.76
C LEU A 128 -6.54 -9.05 -4.98
N ALA A 129 -5.30 -8.59 -4.76
CA ALA A 129 -4.31 -9.32 -3.98
C ALA A 129 -4.77 -9.55 -2.53
N LEU A 130 -5.24 -8.50 -1.85
CA LEU A 130 -5.77 -8.61 -0.48
C LEU A 130 -7.00 -9.51 -0.40
N ALA A 131 -7.87 -9.47 -1.42
CA ALA A 131 -9.06 -10.30 -1.51
C ALA A 131 -8.69 -11.79 -1.69
N ARG A 132 -7.73 -12.11 -2.56
CA ARG A 132 -7.34 -13.50 -2.83
C ARG A 132 -6.46 -14.10 -1.74
N LEU A 133 -5.50 -13.35 -1.21
CA LEU A 133 -4.59 -13.83 -0.17
C LEU A 133 -5.30 -14.10 1.17
N GLN A 134 -6.47 -13.53 1.44
CA GLN A 134 -7.25 -13.80 2.64
C GLN A 134 -7.80 -15.24 2.71
N GLN A 135 -7.75 -16.01 1.63
CA GLN A 135 -8.07 -17.44 1.66
C GLN A 135 -7.18 -18.18 2.69
N ASP A 136 -5.98 -17.67 2.92
CA ASP A 136 -5.16 -17.99 4.08
C ASP A 136 -4.92 -16.70 4.89
N ALA A 137 -5.73 -16.49 5.94
CA ALA A 137 -5.67 -15.29 6.76
C ALA A 137 -4.33 -15.15 7.50
N TRP A 138 -3.68 -16.26 7.88
CA TRP A 138 -2.34 -16.23 8.49
C TRP A 138 -1.29 -15.77 7.49
N GLN A 139 -1.34 -16.27 6.26
CA GLN A 139 -0.45 -15.84 5.18
C GLN A 139 -0.62 -14.35 4.91
N LEU A 140 -1.86 -13.87 4.80
CA LEU A 140 -2.14 -12.45 4.59
C LEU A 140 -1.61 -11.59 5.73
N LEU A 141 -1.82 -12.00 6.99
CA LEU A 141 -1.29 -11.29 8.16
C LEU A 141 0.23 -11.23 8.14
N MET A 142 0.88 -12.34 7.84
CA MET A 142 2.33 -12.43 7.72
C MET A 142 2.86 -11.44 6.67
N LEU A 143 2.25 -11.40 5.49
CA LEU A 143 2.67 -10.52 4.39
C LEU A 143 2.43 -9.04 4.70
N LEU A 144 1.30 -8.70 5.33
CA LEU A 144 1.04 -7.33 5.81
C LEU A 144 2.05 -6.91 6.88
N THR A 145 2.40 -7.84 7.78
CA THR A 145 3.40 -7.59 8.83
C THR A 145 4.79 -7.31 8.24
N VAL A 146 5.17 -7.92 7.11
CA VAL A 146 6.42 -7.57 6.40
C VAL A 146 6.45 -6.08 6.08
N VAL A 147 5.38 -5.54 5.49
CA VAL A 147 5.30 -4.11 5.12
C VAL A 147 5.37 -3.24 6.38
N TRP A 148 4.60 -3.55 7.42
CA TRP A 148 4.57 -2.76 8.66
C TRP A 148 5.90 -2.79 9.42
N VAL A 149 6.58 -3.93 9.46
CA VAL A 149 7.92 -4.06 10.06
C VAL A 149 8.93 -3.26 9.26
N ALA A 150 8.89 -3.36 7.92
CA ALA A 150 9.77 -2.61 7.04
C ALA A 150 9.61 -1.09 7.24
N ASP A 151 8.37 -0.57 7.23
CA ASP A 151 8.09 0.86 7.37
C ASP A 151 8.49 1.38 8.76
N SER A 152 8.17 0.62 9.81
CA SER A 152 8.52 0.98 11.18
C SER A 152 10.05 1.03 11.37
N ALA A 153 10.74 -0.01 10.91
CA ALA A 153 12.19 -0.09 11.03
C ALA A 153 12.90 0.98 10.16
N ALA A 154 12.39 1.24 8.94
CA ALA A 154 12.87 2.30 8.09
C ALA A 154 12.75 3.67 8.77
N TYR A 155 11.61 3.93 9.44
CA TYR A 155 11.40 5.16 10.18
C TYR A 155 12.40 5.32 11.33
N PHE A 156 12.53 4.32 12.20
CA PHE A 156 13.44 4.41 13.36
C PHE A 156 14.91 4.48 12.95
N ALA A 157 15.36 3.63 12.04
CA ALA A 157 16.74 3.66 11.56
C ALA A 157 17.05 4.95 10.79
N GLY A 158 16.12 5.41 9.95
CA GLY A 158 16.26 6.66 9.22
C GLY A 158 16.28 7.89 10.12
N HIS A 159 15.55 7.88 11.24
CA HIS A 159 15.56 8.95 12.22
C HIS A 159 16.86 8.95 13.07
N ALA A 160 17.30 7.78 13.48
CA ALA A 160 18.49 7.64 14.34
C ALA A 160 19.82 7.85 13.58
N CYS A 161 19.93 7.28 12.36
CA CYS A 161 21.21 7.19 11.64
C CYS A 161 21.17 7.80 10.23
N GLY A 162 20.02 8.30 9.76
CA GLY A 162 19.76 8.64 8.36
C GLY A 162 20.57 9.83 7.82
N ARG A 163 21.81 9.57 7.40
CA ARG A 163 22.71 10.56 6.82
C ARG A 163 22.50 10.76 5.32
N ARG A 164 22.40 9.67 4.57
CA ARG A 164 22.25 9.69 3.11
C ARG A 164 20.77 9.65 2.73
N LYS A 165 20.27 10.75 2.16
CA LYS A 165 18.86 10.83 1.74
C LYS A 165 18.60 9.97 0.51
N LEU A 166 17.46 9.24 0.51
CA LEU A 166 17.05 8.36 -0.58
C LEU A 166 16.48 9.16 -1.77
N ALA A 167 15.54 10.05 -1.49
CA ALA A 167 14.86 10.86 -2.51
C ALA A 167 14.57 12.28 -1.97
N PRO A 168 15.57 13.17 -1.88
CA PRO A 168 15.45 14.48 -1.22
C PRO A 168 14.33 15.36 -1.78
N SER A 169 14.09 15.30 -3.09
CA SER A 169 13.08 16.12 -3.78
C SER A 169 11.64 15.58 -3.63
N ILE A 170 11.46 14.34 -3.22
CA ILE A 170 10.17 13.66 -3.08
C ILE A 170 9.80 13.54 -1.61
N SER A 171 10.65 12.87 -0.84
CA SER A 171 10.49 12.62 0.58
C SER A 171 11.81 12.83 1.32
N PRO A 172 12.05 14.02 1.87
CA PRO A 172 13.33 14.35 2.52
C PRO A 172 13.57 13.57 3.83
N GLY A 173 12.53 12.93 4.39
CA GLY A 173 12.65 12.07 5.57
C GLY A 173 13.28 10.71 5.28
N LYS A 174 13.17 10.19 4.07
CA LYS A 174 13.67 8.86 3.71
C LYS A 174 15.18 8.84 3.47
N SER A 175 15.86 7.78 3.97
CA SER A 175 17.32 7.61 3.88
C SER A 175 17.69 6.18 3.50
N TRP A 176 18.89 6.00 2.96
CA TRP A 176 19.48 4.68 2.69
C TRP A 176 19.73 3.88 3.97
N ASP A 177 20.06 4.56 5.07
CA ASP A 177 20.19 3.93 6.39
C ASP A 177 18.84 3.36 6.86
N GLY A 178 17.74 4.06 6.55
CA GLY A 178 16.38 3.56 6.78
C GLY A 178 16.08 2.30 5.95
N VAL A 179 16.48 2.26 4.67
CA VAL A 179 16.34 1.07 3.82
C VAL A 179 17.11 -0.10 4.42
N GLY A 180 18.37 0.13 4.85
CA GLY A 180 19.18 -0.89 5.52
C GLY A 180 18.51 -1.42 6.80
N GLY A 181 17.96 -0.53 7.62
CA GLY A 181 17.19 -0.89 8.82
C GLY A 181 15.95 -1.73 8.52
N ALA A 182 15.21 -1.37 7.47
CA ALA A 182 14.05 -2.15 7.01
C ALA A 182 14.45 -3.58 6.62
N LEU A 183 15.47 -3.72 5.78
CA LEU A 183 15.96 -5.04 5.34
C LEU A 183 16.46 -5.88 6.51
N ALA A 184 17.20 -5.29 7.45
CA ALA A 184 17.67 -5.99 8.64
C ALA A 184 16.51 -6.46 9.52
N ALA A 185 15.51 -5.61 9.76
CA ALA A 185 14.34 -5.98 10.56
C ALA A 185 13.48 -7.06 9.89
N VAL A 186 13.31 -6.98 8.57
CA VAL A 186 12.60 -7.99 7.79
C VAL A 186 13.35 -9.33 7.77
N ALA A 187 14.69 -9.32 7.74
CA ALA A 187 15.49 -10.54 7.88
C ALA A 187 15.30 -11.19 9.26
N VAL A 188 15.27 -10.39 10.33
CA VAL A 188 14.97 -10.88 11.69
C VAL A 188 13.55 -11.43 11.75
N TYR A 189 12.58 -10.72 11.16
CA TYR A 189 11.18 -11.18 11.09
C TYR A 189 11.06 -12.53 10.36
N ALA A 190 11.69 -12.66 9.19
CA ALA A 190 11.74 -13.92 8.45
C ALA A 190 12.39 -15.06 9.25
N TRP A 191 13.43 -14.75 10.04
CA TRP A 191 14.06 -15.72 10.93
C TRP A 191 13.13 -16.14 12.08
N LEU A 192 12.39 -15.19 12.67
CA LEU A 192 11.44 -15.47 13.75
C LEU A 192 10.26 -16.33 13.29
N LEU A 193 9.82 -16.19 12.03
CA LEU A 193 8.74 -17.01 11.46
C LEU A 193 9.04 -18.51 11.45
N ARG A 194 10.33 -18.93 11.51
CA ARG A 194 10.72 -20.33 11.62
C ARG A 194 10.23 -20.99 12.91
N PHE A 195 9.94 -20.20 13.94
CA PHE A 195 9.47 -20.65 15.23
C PHE A 195 7.96 -20.50 15.42
N ALA A 196 7.29 -19.85 14.46
CA ALA A 196 5.85 -19.61 14.48
C ALA A 196 5.10 -20.65 13.62
N PRO A 197 3.97 -21.19 14.05
CA PRO A 197 3.10 -21.97 13.19
C PRO A 197 2.29 -21.05 12.27
N PRO A 198 1.94 -21.49 11.04
CA PRO A 198 2.41 -22.70 10.36
C PRO A 198 3.85 -22.55 9.86
N ARG A 199 4.65 -23.64 9.92
CA ARG A 199 6.09 -23.62 9.61
C ARG A 199 6.44 -23.60 8.12
N ASP A 200 5.45 -23.40 7.25
CA ASP A 200 5.62 -23.51 5.79
C ASP A 200 6.16 -22.20 5.14
N TYR A 201 6.36 -21.14 5.94
CA TYR A 201 6.77 -19.80 5.47
C TYR A 201 8.24 -19.48 5.79
N ASP A 202 9.10 -20.48 5.68
CA ASP A 202 10.52 -20.29 5.98
C ASP A 202 11.43 -20.54 4.76
N GLY A 203 12.69 -20.20 4.95
CA GLY A 203 13.72 -20.44 3.97
C GLY A 203 14.01 -19.28 3.03
N LEU A 204 14.96 -19.51 2.14
CA LEU A 204 15.48 -18.50 1.21
C LEU A 204 14.41 -17.91 0.27
N PRO A 205 13.46 -18.68 -0.28
CA PRO A 205 12.43 -18.13 -1.16
C PRO A 205 11.56 -17.06 -0.48
N TYR A 206 11.14 -17.30 0.77
CA TYR A 206 10.35 -16.31 1.54
C TYR A 206 11.19 -15.10 1.92
N LEU A 207 12.45 -15.27 2.30
CA LEU A 207 13.34 -14.14 2.59
C LEU A 207 13.50 -13.24 1.36
N LEU A 208 13.71 -13.83 0.18
CA LEU A 208 13.81 -13.07 -1.08
C LEU A 208 12.49 -12.36 -1.42
N LEU A 209 11.35 -13.04 -1.25
CA LEU A 209 10.04 -12.43 -1.42
C LEU A 209 9.86 -11.23 -0.49
N PHE A 210 10.18 -11.36 0.80
CA PHE A 210 10.03 -10.29 1.77
C PHE A 210 10.93 -9.09 1.48
N PHE A 211 12.15 -9.33 1.02
CA PHE A 211 13.04 -8.24 0.56
C PHE A 211 12.49 -7.54 -0.67
N ALA A 212 11.95 -8.28 -1.64
CA ALA A 212 11.34 -7.71 -2.82
C ALA A 212 10.06 -6.91 -2.47
N MET A 213 9.22 -7.42 -1.56
CA MET A 213 8.06 -6.70 -1.02
C MET A 213 8.49 -5.41 -0.31
N THR A 214 9.56 -5.47 0.50
CA THR A 214 10.11 -4.28 1.17
C THR A 214 10.58 -3.24 0.16
N ALA A 215 11.27 -3.65 -0.89
CA ALA A 215 11.70 -2.74 -1.95
C ALA A 215 10.50 -2.09 -2.66
N LEU A 216 9.48 -2.88 -3.00
CA LEU A 216 8.26 -2.35 -3.63
C LEU A 216 7.46 -1.45 -2.68
N SER A 217 7.36 -1.75 -1.38
CA SER A 217 6.68 -0.87 -0.42
C SER A 217 7.34 0.50 -0.37
N ILE A 218 8.68 0.55 -0.41
CA ILE A 218 9.43 1.81 -0.46
C ILE A 218 9.12 2.57 -1.76
N VAL A 219 9.03 1.88 -2.90
CA VAL A 219 8.68 2.48 -4.18
C VAL A 219 7.25 3.04 -4.14
N GLY A 220 6.29 2.29 -3.56
CA GLY A 220 4.90 2.70 -3.42
C GLY A 220 4.75 4.00 -2.62
N ASP A 221 5.35 4.06 -1.43
CA ASP A 221 5.33 5.26 -0.59
C ASP A 221 6.05 6.46 -1.27
N LEU A 222 7.18 6.22 -1.97
CA LEU A 222 7.83 7.28 -2.75
C LEU A 222 6.93 7.78 -3.89
N PHE A 223 6.25 6.89 -4.58
CA PHE A 223 5.37 7.24 -5.69
C PHE A 223 4.16 8.05 -5.21
N GLU A 224 3.53 7.64 -4.11
CA GLU A 224 2.45 8.41 -3.50
C GLU A 224 2.95 9.79 -3.00
N SER A 225 4.11 9.82 -2.35
CA SER A 225 4.76 11.07 -1.95
C SER A 225 5.01 11.98 -3.16
N TRP A 226 5.44 11.43 -4.31
CA TRP A 226 5.60 12.17 -5.55
C TRP A 226 4.28 12.77 -6.04
N LEU A 227 3.20 11.99 -6.07
CA LEU A 227 1.87 12.47 -6.47
C LEU A 227 1.38 13.61 -5.58
N LYS A 228 1.55 13.49 -4.26
CA LYS A 228 1.21 14.56 -3.30
C LYS A 228 1.99 15.85 -3.58
N ARG A 229 3.29 15.76 -3.90
CA ARG A 229 4.09 16.94 -4.29
C ARG A 229 3.61 17.54 -5.60
N CYS A 230 3.23 16.72 -6.59
CA CYS A 230 2.66 17.22 -7.85
C CYS A 230 1.32 17.93 -7.63
N ALA A 231 0.50 17.47 -6.69
CA ALA A 231 -0.77 18.09 -6.31
C ALA A 231 -0.60 19.29 -5.35
N GLY A 232 0.62 19.57 -4.86
CA GLY A 232 0.88 20.67 -3.92
C GLY A 232 0.38 20.42 -2.50
N VAL A 233 0.13 19.14 -2.13
CA VAL A 233 -0.37 18.75 -0.81
C VAL A 233 0.64 17.89 -0.05
N LYS A 234 0.39 17.69 1.25
CA LYS A 234 1.22 16.82 2.10
C LYS A 234 0.55 15.48 2.37
N ASP A 235 -0.76 15.48 2.63
CA ASP A 235 -1.55 14.30 2.95
C ASP A 235 -2.55 14.06 1.81
N SER A 236 -2.88 12.79 1.51
CA SER A 236 -3.79 12.43 0.42
C SER A 236 -5.24 12.79 0.73
N GLY A 237 -5.60 12.79 2.02
CA GLY A 237 -6.93 13.07 2.51
C GLY A 237 -6.99 13.23 4.01
N SER A 238 -8.21 13.15 4.56
CA SER A 238 -8.51 13.24 5.99
C SER A 238 -9.44 12.11 6.48
N ALA A 239 -9.42 10.96 5.78
CA ALA A 239 -10.29 9.83 6.11
C ALA A 239 -10.06 9.31 7.54
N PHE A 240 -8.83 9.39 8.03
CA PHE A 240 -8.50 9.03 9.40
C PHE A 240 -8.11 10.26 10.22
N PRO A 241 -8.91 10.67 11.20
CA PRO A 241 -8.59 11.81 12.05
C PRO A 241 -7.21 11.68 12.72
N GLY A 242 -6.30 12.60 12.39
CA GLY A 242 -4.94 12.60 12.91
C GLY A 242 -3.94 11.68 12.18
N HIS A 243 -4.38 10.87 11.20
CA HIS A 243 -3.53 9.93 10.47
C HIS A 243 -3.44 10.18 8.95
N GLY A 244 -4.12 11.20 8.42
CA GLY A 244 -4.13 11.46 6.97
C GLY A 244 -5.19 10.67 6.21
N GLY A 245 -4.94 10.39 4.95
CA GLY A 245 -5.85 9.67 4.08
C GLY A 245 -5.72 8.16 4.11
N MET A 246 -6.61 7.50 3.37
CA MET A 246 -6.57 6.07 3.11
C MET A 246 -5.38 5.70 2.23
N LEU A 247 -5.08 6.50 1.20
CA LEU A 247 -3.90 6.28 0.35
C LEU A 247 -2.62 6.30 1.17
N ASP A 248 -2.47 7.25 2.12
CA ASP A 248 -1.33 7.32 3.04
C ASP A 248 -1.16 6.05 3.92
N ARG A 249 -2.14 5.15 3.95
CA ARG A 249 -2.11 3.90 4.74
C ARG A 249 -1.85 2.66 3.90
N ILE A 250 -2.11 2.73 2.60
CA ILE A 250 -2.00 1.59 1.69
C ILE A 250 -0.92 1.78 0.63
N ASP A 251 -0.17 2.86 0.67
CA ASP A 251 0.87 3.20 -0.31
C ASP A 251 1.89 2.06 -0.52
N GLY A 252 2.53 1.59 0.57
CA GLY A 252 3.44 0.44 0.52
C GLY A 252 2.72 -0.88 0.24
N VAL A 253 1.53 -1.07 0.81
CA VAL A 253 0.70 -2.27 0.60
C VAL A 253 0.29 -2.40 -0.87
N SER A 254 -0.10 -1.29 -1.52
CA SER A 254 -0.55 -1.28 -2.92
C SER A 254 0.54 -1.76 -3.90
N ALA A 255 1.80 -1.55 -3.57
CA ALA A 255 2.91 -1.99 -4.39
C ALA A 255 3.41 -3.41 -4.04
N ALA A 256 3.44 -3.75 -2.75
CA ALA A 256 3.99 -5.01 -2.27
C ALA A 256 3.05 -6.21 -2.44
N MET A 257 1.73 -6.04 -2.21
CA MET A 257 0.78 -7.16 -2.19
C MET A 257 0.55 -7.83 -3.55
N PRO A 258 0.52 -7.10 -4.70
CA PRO A 258 0.45 -7.76 -6.01
C PRO A 258 1.64 -8.70 -6.28
N LEU A 259 2.85 -8.37 -5.81
CA LEU A 259 4.00 -9.26 -5.92
C LEU A 259 3.82 -10.53 -5.09
N ALA A 260 3.39 -10.41 -3.85
CA ALA A 260 3.12 -11.56 -3.00
C ALA A 260 2.05 -12.47 -3.61
N ALA A 261 0.96 -11.90 -4.12
CA ALA A 261 -0.10 -12.65 -4.78
C ALA A 261 0.38 -13.32 -6.08
N LEU A 262 1.24 -12.67 -6.88
CA LEU A 262 1.80 -13.25 -8.11
C LEU A 262 2.62 -14.52 -7.83
N ILE A 263 3.34 -14.55 -6.71
CA ILE A 263 4.25 -15.66 -6.37
C ILE A 263 3.51 -16.78 -5.63
N LEU A 264 2.55 -16.45 -4.77
CA LEU A 264 1.95 -17.39 -3.82
C LEU A 264 0.56 -17.87 -4.23
N HIS A 265 -0.12 -17.18 -5.17
CA HIS A 265 -1.47 -17.52 -5.65
C HIS A 265 -1.45 -18.01 -7.10
#